data_1f28bd007afaeac605385c499aa88c91
#
_entry.id   1f28bd007afaeac605385c499aa88c91
#
_cell.length_a   1.000
_cell.length_b   1.000
_cell.length_c   1.000
_cell.angle_alpha   90.00
_cell.angle_beta   90.00
_cell.angle_gamma   90.00
#
_symmetry.space_group_name_H-M   'P 1'
#
loop_
_entity.id
_entity.type
_entity.pdbx_description
1 polymer ?
#
loop_
_entity_poly.entity_id
_entity_poly.type
_entity_poly.pdbx_seq_one_letter_code
_entity_poly.pdbx_strand_id
1 'polypeptide(L)'
;MSNENNNQFNNEARENHDGQFGHGQKRPYNRPKNYKYKPQHRNSYGRKPMQDRKAPADKEKNGIQVPFKAAIKNSSRRPKKPTSKLKIIPLGGLEQIGMNITAFEYEDSIVVVDCGLAFPEDDMLGIYLVIPDVTYLKENISKVKGFVITHGHEDHIGALPYVLKDVNVPVYSTKLTIALIANKLKEHNMTNTTKLKEVRHGQVINLGDFSIEFIKTNHSIQDASALAIYSPAGIVVHTGDFKVDYTPVFGDAIDLQRFAEIGRKGVLALMCDSTNAERTGFTMSERSVGHVFDNLFNEYKTNRIIIATFASNVDRVQQIINTAYRFGRKVAVEGRSMVNVITTAAELGYLRIPDQTLIEIDQVKNYPDEQVVLITTGSQGESMAALSRMAANIHKKIVIKPNDTIIFSSNPIPGNEKAVSKVINELSMKGAKVIFQDVHVSGHACQEEIKLIYSLVKPKYAIPVHGEYRHLTAQKNVVEELGIPKENIFVLASGNILELDSQSAQVTGTVHTGAILVDGLGVGDVGNIVLRDRQHLAEDGIMIVVVTLERHSNVILAGPDIVSRGFVYVRESEDLMDGAREVVENALDSCLERNITDWGKIKTVVKDALSEFLWKRTKRSPMILPIIMEA
;
A
#
# COMPACT_ATOMS: atom_id res chain seq x y z
N MET A 1 -10.34 -24.99 51.80
CA MET A 1 -9.73 -24.25 52.87
C MET A 1 -9.40 -22.91 52.24
N SER A 2 -10.36 -21.94 52.23
CA SER A 2 -10.62 -20.87 53.23
C SER A 2 -9.41 -19.94 53.37
N ASN A 3 -9.45 -18.63 53.12
CA ASN A 3 -10.38 -17.52 53.40
C ASN A 3 -9.94 -16.33 52.55
N GLU A 4 -10.75 -15.52 51.88
CA GLU A 4 -11.58 -14.39 52.36
C GLU A 4 -10.88 -13.37 53.24
N ASN A 5 -10.87 -12.11 52.73
CA ASN A 5 -11.34 -10.86 53.39
C ASN A 5 -10.89 -9.67 52.57
N ASN A 6 -11.74 -8.88 51.91
CA ASN A 6 -12.67 -7.84 52.39
C ASN A 6 -12.02 -6.66 53.13
N ASN A 7 -12.15 -5.48 52.56
CA ASN A 7 -12.79 -4.24 53.08
C ASN A 7 -12.36 -3.04 52.23
N GLN A 8 -13.21 -2.31 51.52
CA GLN A 8 -14.20 -1.28 51.94
C GLN A 8 -13.63 -0.21 52.88
N PHE A 9 -13.70 1.02 52.41
CA PHE A 9 -14.26 2.25 53.07
C PHE A 9 -13.82 3.44 52.21
N ASN A 10 -14.62 4.23 51.75
CA ASN A 10 -15.73 5.09 52.09
C ASN A 10 -15.39 6.56 51.78
N ASN A 11 -16.37 7.20 51.17
CA ASN A 11 -16.65 8.63 51.00
C ASN A 11 -16.57 9.43 52.28
N GLU A 12 -16.27 10.73 52.12
CA GLU A 12 -16.95 11.90 52.74
C GLU A 12 -16.14 13.14 52.35
N ALA A 13 -16.64 14.10 51.69
CA ALA A 13 -17.65 15.13 51.95
C ALA A 13 -17.05 16.40 52.57
N ARG A 14 -17.17 17.49 51.80
CA ARG A 14 -17.48 18.90 52.12
C ARG A 14 -16.83 19.53 53.36
N GLU A 15 -16.23 20.73 53.13
CA GLU A 15 -16.79 21.97 53.69
C GLU A 15 -16.02 23.23 53.23
N ASN A 16 -16.77 24.31 53.14
CA ASN A 16 -16.45 25.68 52.76
C ASN A 16 -15.50 26.35 53.76
N HIS A 17 -14.72 27.34 53.28
CA HIS A 17 -14.53 28.57 54.06
C HIS A 17 -14.30 29.77 53.13
N ASP A 18 -15.17 30.77 53.32
CA ASP A 18 -15.09 32.16 52.86
C ASP A 18 -13.98 32.92 53.54
N GLY A 19 -13.47 33.97 52.88
CA GLY A 19 -12.65 35.00 53.55
C GLY A 19 -11.89 35.90 52.57
N GLN A 20 -12.50 36.86 51.99
CA GLN A 20 -12.42 38.35 52.08
C GLN A 20 -11.06 39.04 51.80
N PHE A 21 -11.17 39.97 50.81
CA PHE A 21 -10.58 41.31 50.63
C PHE A 21 -9.13 41.53 50.20
N GLY A 22 -9.00 42.23 49.07
CA GLY A 22 -7.83 42.99 48.66
C GLY A 22 -8.01 43.75 47.35
N HIS A 23 -8.38 45.03 47.45
CA HIS A 23 -8.53 45.99 46.33
C HIS A 23 -7.24 46.23 45.54
N GLY A 24 -7.31 46.30 44.19
CA GLY A 24 -6.20 46.73 43.35
C GLY A 24 -6.62 47.08 41.93
N GLN A 25 -7.01 48.31 41.74
CA GLN A 25 -6.95 49.24 40.57
C GLN A 25 -7.11 48.69 39.14
N LYS A 26 -8.23 49.08 38.53
CA LYS A 26 -8.53 49.11 37.08
C LYS A 26 -7.66 50.14 36.34
N ARG A 27 -7.02 49.77 35.24
CA ARG A 27 -6.56 50.69 34.18
C ARG A 27 -7.38 50.42 32.90
N PRO A 28 -7.71 51.45 32.13
CA PRO A 28 -8.74 51.38 31.09
C PRO A 28 -8.15 50.94 29.75
N TYR A 29 -8.95 50.12 29.05
CA TYR A 29 -8.73 49.71 27.65
C TYR A 29 -9.06 50.85 26.71
N ASN A 30 -8.11 51.32 25.89
CA ASN A 30 -8.32 52.26 24.80
C ASN A 30 -8.86 51.51 23.55
N ARG A 31 -10.05 51.89 23.12
CA ARG A 31 -10.62 51.59 21.80
C ARG A 31 -9.98 52.49 20.74
N PRO A 32 -9.60 51.98 19.54
CA PRO A 32 -9.32 52.84 18.40
C PRO A 32 -10.59 53.31 17.71
N LYS A 33 -10.53 54.56 17.27
CA LYS A 33 -11.59 55.38 16.72
C LYS A 33 -12.08 54.92 15.34
N ASN A 34 -13.40 55.01 15.16
CA ASN A 34 -14.12 54.94 13.90
C ASN A 34 -13.62 55.96 12.88
N TYR A 35 -13.27 55.51 11.67
CA TYR A 35 -13.19 56.38 10.49
C TYR A 35 -14.53 56.40 9.76
N LYS A 36 -15.15 57.57 9.72
CA LYS A 36 -16.36 57.92 8.93
C LYS A 36 -15.95 58.16 7.48
N TYR A 37 -16.52 57.42 6.57
CA TYR A 37 -16.56 57.75 5.15
C TYR A 37 -17.60 58.82 4.88
N LYS A 38 -17.22 59.92 4.24
CA LYS A 38 -18.13 60.93 3.65
C LYS A 38 -18.37 60.56 2.18
N PRO A 39 -19.61 60.73 1.69
CA PRO A 39 -19.93 60.55 0.27
C PRO A 39 -19.64 61.83 -0.50
N GLN A 40 -18.99 61.71 -1.65
CA GLN A 40 -18.87 62.80 -2.62
C GLN A 40 -19.89 62.68 -3.75
N HIS A 41 -20.40 63.84 -4.09
CA HIS A 41 -21.49 64.28 -4.90
C HIS A 41 -21.66 63.63 -6.28
N ARG A 42 -22.94 63.37 -6.59
CA ARG A 42 -23.53 63.26 -7.93
C ARG A 42 -23.40 64.58 -8.67
N ASN A 43 -23.00 64.51 -9.96
CA ASN A 43 -23.39 65.53 -10.94
C ASN A 43 -24.13 64.84 -12.08
N SER A 44 -25.35 65.29 -12.22
CA SER A 44 -26.28 65.06 -13.29
C SER A 44 -25.98 65.95 -14.48
N TYR A 45 -25.94 65.44 -15.69
CA TYR A 45 -26.30 66.20 -16.89
C TYR A 45 -26.92 65.24 -17.93
N GLY A 46 -28.14 65.39 -18.24
CA GLY A 46 -28.82 65.95 -19.38
C GLY A 46 -28.94 64.97 -20.55
N ARG A 47 -30.16 64.44 -20.72
CA ARG A 47 -30.61 63.78 -21.99
C ARG A 47 -30.77 64.81 -23.09
N LYS A 48 -30.33 64.47 -24.33
CA LYS A 48 -30.98 64.88 -25.60
C LYS A 48 -30.81 63.75 -26.66
N PRO A 49 -31.74 63.66 -27.65
CA PRO A 49 -32.04 62.45 -28.38
C PRO A 49 -31.45 62.39 -29.80
N MET A 50 -31.42 61.16 -30.29
CA MET A 50 -31.41 60.65 -31.66
C MET A 50 -30.97 61.54 -32.83
N GLN A 51 -30.01 61.00 -33.58
CA GLN A 51 -30.09 60.98 -35.06
C GLN A 51 -29.27 59.84 -35.63
N ASP A 52 -29.89 59.12 -36.53
CA ASP A 52 -29.33 58.07 -37.39
C ASP A 52 -28.14 58.56 -38.20
N ARG A 53 -27.10 57.72 -38.31
CA ARG A 53 -26.22 57.66 -39.49
C ARG A 53 -25.55 56.32 -39.64
N LYS A 54 -25.55 55.86 -40.87
CA LYS A 54 -25.08 54.65 -41.49
C LYS A 54 -23.63 54.27 -41.19
N ALA A 55 -23.35 52.98 -41.21
CA ALA A 55 -22.04 52.34 -41.19
C ALA A 55 -21.14 52.70 -42.34
N PRO A 56 -19.81 52.61 -42.13
CA PRO A 56 -19.02 51.80 -43.06
C PRO A 56 -18.09 50.80 -42.33
N ALA A 57 -17.67 49.82 -43.15
CA ALA A 57 -16.98 48.61 -42.85
C ALA A 57 -15.53 48.73 -42.34
N ASP A 58 -15.10 47.58 -41.77
CA ASP A 58 -13.77 47.02 -41.66
C ASP A 58 -12.63 47.74 -40.92
N LYS A 59 -12.23 47.07 -39.81
CA LYS A 59 -10.83 46.57 -39.68
C LYS A 59 -10.68 45.67 -38.45
N GLU A 60 -10.08 44.54 -38.70
CA GLU A 60 -9.63 43.46 -37.80
C GLU A 60 -8.99 43.95 -36.50
N LYS A 61 -9.35 43.30 -35.37
CA LYS A 61 -8.45 43.13 -34.23
C LYS A 61 -8.58 41.71 -33.69
N ASN A 62 -7.43 41.04 -33.77
CA ASN A 62 -7.11 39.74 -33.24
C ASN A 62 -7.66 39.48 -31.84
N GLY A 63 -8.65 38.62 -31.74
CA GLY A 63 -9.05 37.94 -30.52
C GLY A 63 -8.66 36.46 -30.67
N ILE A 64 -7.89 35.96 -29.74
CA ILE A 64 -7.52 34.55 -29.67
C ILE A 64 -8.80 33.73 -29.53
N GLN A 65 -9.25 33.15 -30.64
CA GLN A 65 -10.30 32.12 -30.62
C GLN A 65 -9.62 30.78 -30.42
N VAL A 66 -9.89 30.15 -29.27
CA VAL A 66 -9.58 28.73 -29.04
C VAL A 66 -10.59 27.94 -29.88
N PRO A 67 -10.18 27.12 -30.85
CA PRO A 67 -11.11 26.36 -31.66
C PRO A 67 -11.55 25.09 -30.92
N PHE A 68 -12.67 25.15 -30.23
CA PHE A 68 -13.39 23.96 -29.78
C PHE A 68 -14.39 23.56 -30.89
N LYS A 69 -13.89 22.95 -31.95
CA LYS A 69 -14.70 22.17 -32.91
C LYS A 69 -13.98 20.88 -33.21
N ALA A 70 -14.16 19.88 -32.35
CA ALA A 70 -14.02 18.51 -32.78
C ALA A 70 -15.14 18.26 -33.81
N ALA A 71 -14.76 17.99 -35.05
CA ALA A 71 -15.66 17.61 -36.09
C ALA A 71 -16.29 16.24 -35.75
N ILE A 72 -17.46 16.26 -35.13
CA ILE A 72 -18.35 15.11 -35.12
C ILE A 72 -18.87 14.96 -36.56
N LYS A 73 -18.28 14.03 -37.30
CA LYS A 73 -18.91 13.53 -38.51
C LYS A 73 -20.22 12.88 -38.10
N ASN A 74 -21.34 13.58 -38.32
CA ASN A 74 -22.67 13.02 -38.21
C ASN A 74 -22.83 11.92 -39.28
N SER A 75 -22.42 10.70 -38.96
CA SER A 75 -22.96 9.52 -39.56
C SER A 75 -24.29 9.25 -38.83
N SER A 76 -25.40 9.43 -39.52
CA SER A 76 -26.75 9.10 -39.07
C SER A 76 -26.94 7.58 -38.99
N ARG A 77 -26.14 6.90 -38.23
CA ARG A 77 -26.42 5.55 -37.73
C ARG A 77 -27.02 5.71 -36.34
N ARG A 78 -28.31 5.41 -36.20
CA ARG A 78 -28.93 5.17 -34.90
C ARG A 78 -27.98 4.26 -34.13
N PRO A 79 -27.57 4.60 -32.89
CA PRO A 79 -26.75 3.71 -32.10
C PRO A 79 -27.48 2.37 -32.00
N LYS A 80 -26.89 1.30 -32.52
CA LYS A 80 -27.36 -0.06 -32.25
C LYS A 80 -27.31 -0.18 -30.71
N LYS A 81 -28.41 -0.66 -30.11
CA LYS A 81 -28.38 -1.06 -28.69
C LYS A 81 -27.14 -1.93 -28.49
N PRO A 82 -26.32 -1.70 -27.47
CA PRO A 82 -25.19 -2.57 -27.19
C PRO A 82 -25.72 -3.99 -27.02
N THR A 83 -25.17 -4.90 -27.80
CA THR A 83 -25.54 -6.33 -27.76
C THR A 83 -24.78 -7.08 -26.70
N SER A 84 -23.64 -6.53 -26.24
CA SER A 84 -22.75 -7.14 -25.28
C SER A 84 -22.75 -6.35 -23.95
N LYS A 85 -22.56 -7.04 -22.85
CA LYS A 85 -22.38 -6.45 -21.53
C LYS A 85 -20.91 -6.17 -21.27
N LEU A 86 -20.63 -5.15 -20.46
CA LEU A 86 -19.31 -4.93 -19.89
C LEU A 86 -19.08 -5.96 -18.79
N LYS A 87 -17.90 -6.57 -18.76
CA LYS A 87 -17.44 -7.40 -17.65
C LYS A 87 -16.40 -6.63 -16.84
N ILE A 88 -16.57 -6.62 -15.52
CA ILE A 88 -15.59 -6.16 -14.56
C ILE A 88 -15.12 -7.39 -13.81
N ILE A 89 -13.80 -7.66 -13.84
CA ILE A 89 -13.19 -8.88 -13.33
C ILE A 89 -12.00 -8.47 -12.44
N PRO A 90 -12.19 -8.31 -11.14
CA PRO A 90 -11.09 -8.13 -10.21
C PRO A 90 -10.23 -9.41 -10.17
N LEU A 91 -8.97 -9.31 -10.55
CA LEU A 91 -8.01 -10.42 -10.47
C LEU A 91 -7.23 -10.43 -9.16
N GLY A 92 -7.35 -9.35 -8.37
CA GLY A 92 -6.78 -9.16 -7.05
C GLY A 92 -7.26 -7.86 -6.42
N GLY A 93 -6.80 -7.56 -5.19
CA GLY A 93 -7.08 -6.30 -4.49
C GLY A 93 -8.43 -6.22 -3.78
N LEU A 94 -9.19 -7.30 -3.72
CA LEU A 94 -10.44 -7.39 -2.99
C LEU A 94 -10.32 -8.41 -1.85
N GLU A 95 -10.98 -8.11 -0.72
CA GLU A 95 -10.91 -8.87 0.54
C GLU A 95 -9.51 -8.93 1.17
N GLN A 96 -8.58 -8.10 0.66
CA GLN A 96 -7.18 -8.01 1.09
C GLN A 96 -6.63 -6.60 0.86
N ILE A 97 -5.45 -6.31 1.43
CA ILE A 97 -4.67 -5.11 1.12
C ILE A 97 -3.56 -5.48 0.14
N GLY A 98 -3.45 -4.73 -0.94
CA GLY A 98 -2.46 -4.97 -2.00
C GLY A 98 -2.98 -5.82 -3.15
N MET A 99 -2.10 -6.15 -4.12
CA MET A 99 -2.41 -6.89 -5.35
C MET A 99 -3.55 -6.28 -6.18
N ASN A 100 -3.65 -4.96 -6.24
CA ASN A 100 -4.71 -4.31 -7.00
C ASN A 100 -4.54 -4.56 -8.49
N ILE A 101 -5.50 -5.25 -9.10
CA ILE A 101 -5.55 -5.53 -10.54
C ILE A 101 -6.98 -5.86 -10.94
N THR A 102 -7.53 -5.13 -11.90
CA THR A 102 -8.89 -5.35 -12.40
C THR A 102 -8.92 -5.33 -13.92
N ALA A 103 -9.46 -6.37 -14.53
CA ALA A 103 -9.70 -6.44 -15.97
C ALA A 103 -11.11 -5.93 -16.31
N PHE A 104 -11.19 -5.07 -17.33
CA PHE A 104 -12.41 -4.61 -17.97
C PHE A 104 -12.48 -5.23 -19.35
N GLU A 105 -13.48 -6.08 -19.61
CA GLU A 105 -13.65 -6.75 -20.90
C GLU A 105 -14.95 -6.31 -21.57
N TYR A 106 -14.84 -5.92 -22.84
CA TYR A 106 -15.96 -5.71 -23.73
C TYR A 106 -15.62 -6.29 -25.10
N GLU A 107 -16.36 -7.29 -25.54
CA GLU A 107 -16.13 -8.04 -26.80
C GLU A 107 -14.66 -8.50 -26.95
N ASP A 108 -13.92 -7.93 -27.91
CA ASP A 108 -12.54 -8.30 -28.22
C ASP A 108 -11.50 -7.35 -27.59
N SER A 109 -11.90 -6.59 -26.59
CA SER A 109 -11.04 -5.64 -25.91
C SER A 109 -11.01 -5.90 -24.40
N ILE A 110 -9.80 -6.03 -23.85
CA ILE A 110 -9.54 -6.06 -22.41
C ILE A 110 -8.59 -4.93 -22.09
N VAL A 111 -8.94 -4.14 -21.07
CA VAL A 111 -8.07 -3.15 -20.45
C VAL A 111 -7.88 -3.53 -19.00
N VAL A 112 -6.65 -3.45 -18.51
CA VAL A 112 -6.32 -3.81 -17.13
C VAL A 112 -6.00 -2.52 -16.36
N VAL A 113 -6.68 -2.32 -15.24
CA VAL A 113 -6.42 -1.21 -14.31
C VAL A 113 -5.58 -1.74 -13.17
N ASP A 114 -4.40 -1.11 -13.01
CA ASP A 114 -3.36 -1.43 -12.04
C ASP A 114 -2.75 -2.84 -12.20
N CYS A 115 -1.63 -3.10 -11.51
CA CYS A 115 -0.94 -4.38 -11.48
C CYS A 115 0.00 -4.39 -10.26
N GLY A 116 -0.60 -4.51 -9.09
CA GLY A 116 0.05 -4.38 -7.80
C GLY A 116 0.57 -5.68 -7.22
N LEU A 117 1.47 -5.56 -6.24
CA LEU A 117 1.90 -6.66 -5.38
C LEU A 117 1.24 -6.57 -4.01
N ALA A 118 1.37 -7.63 -3.20
CA ALA A 118 1.18 -7.61 -1.76
C ALA A 118 2.46 -8.05 -1.05
N PHE A 119 2.59 -7.67 0.22
CA PHE A 119 3.65 -8.19 1.08
C PHE A 119 3.23 -9.54 1.65
N PRO A 120 4.19 -10.46 1.90
CA PRO A 120 3.87 -11.76 2.47
C PRO A 120 3.37 -11.63 3.91
N GLU A 121 2.50 -12.53 4.33
CA GLU A 121 2.09 -12.69 5.73
C GLU A 121 3.21 -13.34 6.57
N ASP A 122 3.13 -13.23 7.89
CA ASP A 122 4.16 -13.71 8.83
C ASP A 122 4.44 -15.22 8.74
N ASP A 123 3.47 -16.02 8.29
CA ASP A 123 3.56 -17.46 8.11
C ASP A 123 4.17 -17.87 6.75
N MET A 124 4.28 -16.93 5.81
CA MET A 124 4.91 -17.14 4.49
C MET A 124 6.43 -17.07 4.57
N LEU A 125 7.05 -17.98 5.33
CA LEU A 125 8.48 -17.98 5.63
C LEU A 125 9.35 -18.00 4.37
N GLY A 126 10.22 -17.00 4.22
CA GLY A 126 11.18 -16.90 3.12
C GLY A 126 10.59 -16.32 1.83
N ILE A 127 9.29 -15.98 1.81
CA ILE A 127 8.67 -15.28 0.68
C ILE A 127 9.03 -13.80 0.73
N TYR A 128 9.42 -13.26 -0.41
CA TYR A 128 9.83 -11.86 -0.54
C TYR A 128 8.64 -10.93 -0.86
N LEU A 129 7.77 -11.37 -1.78
CA LEU A 129 6.56 -10.66 -2.16
C LEU A 129 5.55 -11.63 -2.80
N VAL A 130 4.31 -11.14 -2.95
CA VAL A 130 3.19 -11.88 -3.52
C VAL A 130 2.65 -11.09 -4.72
N ILE A 131 2.42 -11.79 -5.85
CA ILE A 131 1.86 -11.18 -7.05
C ILE A 131 0.57 -11.87 -7.47
N PRO A 132 -0.33 -11.19 -8.21
CA PRO A 132 -1.57 -11.79 -8.67
C PRO A 132 -1.34 -12.86 -9.74
N ASP A 133 -2.18 -13.90 -9.73
CA ASP A 133 -2.29 -14.81 -10.84
C ASP A 133 -3.01 -14.12 -12.01
N VAL A 134 -2.34 -14.07 -13.15
CA VAL A 134 -2.83 -13.43 -14.37
C VAL A 134 -3.13 -14.44 -15.49
N THR A 135 -3.43 -15.69 -15.14
CA THR A 135 -3.76 -16.76 -16.10
C THR A 135 -4.88 -16.32 -17.05
N TYR A 136 -5.91 -15.64 -16.51
CA TYR A 136 -6.99 -15.06 -17.35
C TYR A 136 -6.47 -14.13 -18.45
N LEU A 137 -5.50 -13.27 -18.15
CA LEU A 137 -4.91 -12.35 -19.12
C LEU A 137 -4.02 -13.09 -20.14
N LYS A 138 -3.29 -14.11 -19.72
CA LYS A 138 -2.47 -14.95 -20.59
C LYS A 138 -3.33 -15.70 -21.62
N GLU A 139 -4.42 -16.30 -21.17
CA GLU A 139 -5.37 -17.01 -22.03
C GLU A 139 -6.09 -16.09 -23.03
N ASN A 140 -6.25 -14.82 -22.68
CA ASN A 140 -6.91 -13.81 -23.49
C ASN A 140 -5.97 -12.73 -24.05
N ILE A 141 -4.67 -13.03 -24.19
CA ILE A 141 -3.63 -12.04 -24.54
C ILE A 141 -3.93 -11.26 -25.82
N SER A 142 -4.56 -11.86 -26.81
CA SER A 142 -4.95 -11.20 -28.07
C SER A 142 -5.96 -10.07 -27.88
N LYS A 143 -6.75 -10.12 -26.81
CA LYS A 143 -7.73 -9.10 -26.44
C LYS A 143 -7.13 -7.99 -25.56
N VAL A 144 -6.02 -8.24 -24.85
CA VAL A 144 -5.44 -7.28 -23.90
C VAL A 144 -4.82 -6.11 -24.67
N LYS A 145 -5.35 -4.89 -24.47
CA LYS A 145 -4.93 -3.67 -25.17
C LYS A 145 -3.90 -2.84 -24.40
N GLY A 146 -3.82 -3.00 -23.07
CA GLY A 146 -2.86 -2.30 -22.24
C GLY A 146 -3.20 -2.31 -20.75
N PHE A 147 -2.20 -1.94 -19.95
CA PHE A 147 -2.36 -1.59 -18.54
C PHE A 147 -2.56 -0.08 -18.42
N VAL A 148 -3.49 0.32 -17.55
CA VAL A 148 -3.78 1.72 -17.20
C VAL A 148 -3.58 1.85 -15.70
N ILE A 149 -2.54 2.57 -15.30
CA ILE A 149 -2.11 2.64 -13.90
C ILE A 149 -2.59 3.94 -13.26
N THR A 150 -3.23 3.83 -12.12
CA THR A 150 -3.79 4.95 -11.38
C THR A 150 -2.71 5.79 -10.70
N HIS A 151 -1.75 5.16 -10.05
CA HIS A 151 -0.64 5.83 -9.35
C HIS A 151 0.53 4.88 -9.07
N GLY A 152 1.61 5.39 -8.46
CA GLY A 152 2.91 4.71 -8.37
C GLY A 152 3.19 3.96 -7.06
N HIS A 153 2.19 3.57 -6.27
CA HIS A 153 2.41 2.71 -5.11
C HIS A 153 2.66 1.25 -5.50
N GLU A 154 3.34 0.51 -4.62
CA GLU A 154 3.74 -0.88 -4.87
C GLU A 154 2.55 -1.81 -5.10
N ASP A 155 1.49 -1.61 -4.38
CA ASP A 155 0.24 -2.36 -4.48
C ASP A 155 -0.59 -2.03 -5.74
N HIS A 156 -0.06 -1.12 -6.61
CA HIS A 156 -0.61 -0.77 -7.92
C HIS A 156 0.36 -0.98 -9.08
N ILE A 157 1.69 -0.97 -8.85
CA ILE A 157 2.70 -1.15 -9.90
C ILE A 157 3.67 -2.31 -9.65
N GLY A 158 3.69 -2.84 -8.44
CA GLY A 158 4.78 -3.71 -7.98
C GLY A 158 4.87 -5.04 -8.70
N ALA A 159 3.76 -5.58 -9.22
CA ALA A 159 3.76 -6.83 -9.98
C ALA A 159 4.11 -6.67 -11.46
N LEU A 160 4.13 -5.43 -12.01
CA LEU A 160 4.42 -5.19 -13.43
C LEU A 160 5.68 -5.90 -13.95
N PRO A 161 6.85 -5.87 -13.26
CA PRO A 161 8.06 -6.54 -13.76
C PRO A 161 7.93 -8.05 -13.92
N TYR A 162 7.00 -8.66 -13.20
CA TYR A 162 6.73 -10.09 -13.25
C TYR A 162 5.69 -10.40 -14.34
N VAL A 163 4.57 -9.68 -14.32
CA VAL A 163 3.44 -9.88 -15.21
C VAL A 163 3.77 -9.54 -16.65
N LEU A 164 4.55 -8.48 -16.89
CA LEU A 164 4.96 -8.07 -18.25
C LEU A 164 5.90 -9.06 -18.95
N LYS A 165 6.44 -10.05 -18.27
CA LYS A 165 7.17 -11.14 -18.91
C LYS A 165 6.25 -12.00 -19.79
N ASP A 166 5.03 -12.20 -19.35
CA ASP A 166 4.03 -13.05 -20.01
C ASP A 166 2.96 -12.22 -20.75
N VAL A 167 2.56 -11.07 -20.18
CA VAL A 167 1.52 -10.17 -20.72
C VAL A 167 2.16 -8.84 -21.12
N ASN A 168 3.01 -8.84 -22.15
CA ASN A 168 3.77 -7.66 -22.57
C ASN A 168 2.92 -6.76 -23.50
N VAL A 169 2.18 -5.84 -22.90
CA VAL A 169 1.35 -4.85 -23.58
C VAL A 169 1.72 -3.43 -23.12
N PRO A 170 1.33 -2.36 -23.84
CA PRO A 170 1.65 -1.00 -23.43
C PRO A 170 1.10 -0.65 -22.04
N VAL A 171 1.87 0.13 -21.27
CA VAL A 171 1.49 0.64 -19.95
C VAL A 171 1.31 2.16 -20.04
N TYR A 172 0.17 2.65 -19.56
CA TYR A 172 -0.23 4.06 -19.59
C TYR A 172 -0.37 4.58 -18.17
N SER A 173 0.26 5.70 -17.85
CA SER A 173 0.07 6.41 -16.58
C SER A 173 0.63 7.84 -16.65
N THR A 174 0.49 8.57 -15.56
CA THR A 174 1.05 9.91 -15.38
C THR A 174 2.58 9.88 -15.27
N LYS A 175 3.20 11.04 -15.44
CA LYS A 175 4.65 11.20 -15.60
C LYS A 175 5.47 10.60 -14.45
N LEU A 176 5.11 10.89 -13.19
CA LEU A 176 5.83 10.36 -12.03
C LEU A 176 5.68 8.83 -11.95
N THR A 177 4.46 8.32 -12.12
CA THR A 177 4.18 6.88 -12.09
C THR A 177 4.95 6.13 -13.18
N ILE A 178 4.99 6.66 -14.42
CA ILE A 178 5.78 6.08 -15.52
C ILE A 178 7.27 6.02 -15.17
N ALA A 179 7.82 7.05 -14.55
CA ALA A 179 9.24 7.05 -14.15
C ALA A 179 9.54 6.02 -13.06
N LEU A 180 8.63 5.86 -12.09
CA LEU A 180 8.75 4.83 -11.05
C LEU A 180 8.67 3.41 -11.64
N ILE A 181 7.75 3.18 -12.59
CA ILE A 181 7.65 1.92 -13.34
C ILE A 181 8.95 1.66 -14.12
N ALA A 182 9.50 2.69 -14.80
CA ALA A 182 10.74 2.56 -15.56
C ALA A 182 11.92 2.16 -14.66
N ASN A 183 12.02 2.72 -13.45
CA ASN A 183 13.03 2.33 -12.47
C ASN A 183 12.89 0.86 -12.06
N LYS A 184 11.66 0.40 -11.78
CA LYS A 184 11.39 -1.00 -11.47
C LYS A 184 11.77 -1.95 -12.61
N LEU A 185 11.36 -1.63 -13.83
CA LEU A 185 11.74 -2.42 -15.00
C LEU A 185 13.26 -2.47 -15.21
N LYS A 186 13.96 -1.38 -14.91
CA LYS A 186 15.43 -1.33 -14.94
C LYS A 186 16.06 -2.27 -13.90
N GLU A 187 15.54 -2.30 -12.67
CA GLU A 187 15.99 -3.21 -11.61
C GLU A 187 15.82 -4.70 -12.01
N HIS A 188 14.81 -5.00 -12.83
CA HIS A 188 14.54 -6.34 -13.37
C HIS A 188 15.16 -6.61 -14.75
N ASN A 189 16.11 -5.76 -15.23
CA ASN A 189 16.74 -5.86 -16.55
C ASN A 189 15.75 -5.83 -17.72
N MET A 190 14.61 -5.17 -17.57
CA MET A 190 13.54 -5.06 -18.55
C MET A 190 13.47 -3.67 -19.21
N THR A 191 14.57 -2.92 -19.21
CA THR A 191 14.63 -1.61 -19.87
C THR A 191 14.35 -1.77 -21.37
N ASN A 192 13.41 -0.96 -21.89
CA ASN A 192 12.99 -0.97 -23.30
C ASN A 192 12.27 -2.23 -23.78
N THR A 193 11.92 -3.17 -22.91
CA THR A 193 11.13 -4.36 -23.29
C THR A 193 9.65 -4.05 -23.44
N THR A 194 9.14 -3.06 -22.71
CA THR A 194 7.73 -2.67 -22.67
C THR A 194 7.55 -1.22 -23.09
N LYS A 195 6.45 -0.93 -23.77
CA LYS A 195 6.08 0.43 -24.20
C LYS A 195 5.43 1.19 -23.05
N LEU A 196 6.17 2.08 -22.41
CA LEU A 196 5.66 3.01 -21.41
C LEU A 196 5.11 4.26 -22.12
N LYS A 197 3.93 4.70 -21.76
CA LYS A 197 3.18 5.81 -22.36
C LYS A 197 2.76 6.80 -21.28
N GLU A 198 3.39 7.97 -21.29
CA GLU A 198 3.01 9.09 -20.42
C GLU A 198 1.68 9.69 -20.88
N VAL A 199 0.80 9.96 -19.93
CA VAL A 199 -0.48 10.66 -20.11
C VAL A 199 -0.59 11.81 -19.11
N ARG A 200 -1.49 12.76 -19.39
CA ARG A 200 -1.76 13.90 -18.50
C ARG A 200 -3.19 13.84 -17.99
N HIS A 201 -3.44 14.44 -16.84
CA HIS A 201 -4.79 14.63 -16.35
C HIS A 201 -5.63 15.39 -17.40
N GLY A 202 -6.88 14.96 -17.58
CA GLY A 202 -7.78 15.42 -18.64
C GLY A 202 -7.55 14.79 -20.01
N GLN A 203 -6.48 14.01 -20.20
CA GLN A 203 -6.23 13.31 -21.45
C GLN A 203 -7.09 12.04 -21.54
N VAL A 204 -7.61 11.79 -22.76
CA VAL A 204 -8.34 10.57 -23.12
C VAL A 204 -7.46 9.71 -24.02
N ILE A 205 -7.33 8.44 -23.70
CA ILE A 205 -6.67 7.43 -24.55
C ILE A 205 -7.70 6.43 -25.06
N ASN A 206 -7.45 5.84 -26.23
CA ASN A 206 -8.33 4.83 -26.84
C ASN A 206 -7.62 3.48 -26.89
N LEU A 207 -8.25 2.46 -26.31
CA LEU A 207 -7.74 1.09 -26.19
C LEU A 207 -8.82 0.09 -26.61
N GLY A 208 -8.85 -0.24 -27.90
CA GLY A 208 -9.92 -1.06 -28.49
C GLY A 208 -11.28 -0.36 -28.39
N ASP A 209 -12.24 -1.00 -27.73
CA ASP A 209 -13.59 -0.47 -27.51
C ASP A 209 -13.69 0.51 -26.34
N PHE A 210 -12.60 0.72 -25.63
CA PHE A 210 -12.54 1.60 -24.48
C PHE A 210 -11.91 2.95 -24.83
N SER A 211 -12.50 4.03 -24.27
CA SER A 211 -11.86 5.34 -24.16
C SER A 211 -11.69 5.67 -22.68
N ILE A 212 -10.48 5.99 -22.24
CA ILE A 212 -10.16 6.15 -20.83
C ILE A 212 -9.62 7.55 -20.58
N GLU A 213 -10.25 8.27 -19.69
CA GLU A 213 -9.88 9.61 -19.27
C GLU A 213 -9.21 9.55 -17.88
N PHE A 214 -8.06 10.22 -17.75
CA PHE A 214 -7.35 10.37 -16.50
C PHE A 214 -7.83 11.63 -15.77
N ILE A 215 -8.40 11.47 -14.58
CA ILE A 215 -8.95 12.55 -13.76
C ILE A 215 -7.99 12.83 -12.61
N LYS A 216 -7.66 14.09 -12.36
CA LYS A 216 -6.81 14.48 -11.23
C LYS A 216 -7.47 14.11 -9.90
N THR A 217 -6.74 13.34 -9.08
CA THR A 217 -7.10 13.09 -7.68
C THR A 217 -5.93 13.41 -6.73
N ASN A 218 -6.17 13.39 -5.43
CA ASN A 218 -5.13 13.50 -4.41
C ASN A 218 -5.01 12.17 -3.66
N HIS A 219 -3.79 11.81 -3.39
CA HIS A 219 -3.45 10.65 -2.57
C HIS A 219 -2.18 10.95 -1.76
N SER A 220 -1.54 9.94 -1.14
CA SER A 220 -0.26 10.09 -0.46
C SER A 220 0.96 10.09 -1.41
N ILE A 221 0.73 9.94 -2.71
CA ILE A 221 1.72 10.09 -3.78
C ILE A 221 1.22 11.10 -4.81
N GLN A 222 2.13 11.86 -5.39
CA GLN A 222 1.80 12.84 -6.42
C GLN A 222 1.40 12.16 -7.74
N ASP A 223 0.71 12.91 -8.59
CA ASP A 223 0.21 12.47 -9.90
C ASP A 223 -0.80 11.31 -9.87
N ALA A 224 -1.43 11.03 -8.72
CA ALA A 224 -2.51 10.06 -8.64
C ALA A 224 -3.70 10.45 -9.53
N SER A 225 -4.34 9.44 -10.13
CA SER A 225 -5.44 9.60 -11.08
C SER A 225 -6.60 8.69 -10.74
N ALA A 226 -7.81 9.22 -10.78
CA ALA A 226 -9.00 8.45 -11.02
C ALA A 226 -9.20 8.26 -12.53
N LEU A 227 -10.01 7.28 -12.92
CA LEU A 227 -10.24 6.93 -14.31
C LEU A 227 -11.73 6.99 -14.64
N ALA A 228 -12.08 7.64 -15.75
CA ALA A 228 -13.40 7.45 -16.37
C ALA A 228 -13.24 6.52 -17.58
N ILE A 229 -13.80 5.34 -17.50
CA ILE A 229 -13.70 4.27 -18.47
C ILE A 229 -15.00 4.24 -19.27
N TYR A 230 -14.93 4.74 -20.49
CA TYR A 230 -16.06 4.77 -21.43
C TYR A 230 -16.04 3.49 -22.26
N SER A 231 -17.17 2.80 -22.32
CA SER A 231 -17.42 1.64 -23.17
C SER A 231 -18.77 1.79 -23.87
N PRO A 232 -19.09 0.98 -24.89
CA PRO A 232 -20.43 0.98 -25.49
C PRO A 232 -21.55 0.60 -24.51
N ALA A 233 -21.25 -0.10 -23.41
CA ALA A 233 -22.20 -0.46 -22.35
C ALA A 233 -22.51 0.70 -21.40
N GLY A 234 -21.59 1.67 -21.26
CA GLY A 234 -21.72 2.82 -20.37
C GLY A 234 -20.39 3.29 -19.79
N ILE A 235 -20.46 4.20 -18.83
CA ILE A 235 -19.31 4.82 -18.18
C ILE A 235 -19.10 4.15 -16.82
N VAL A 236 -17.88 3.65 -16.58
CA VAL A 236 -17.44 3.25 -15.25
C VAL A 236 -16.42 4.28 -14.74
N VAL A 237 -16.59 4.73 -13.51
CA VAL A 237 -15.59 5.56 -12.82
C VAL A 237 -14.85 4.68 -11.82
N HIS A 238 -13.53 4.68 -11.87
CA HIS A 238 -12.64 4.05 -10.88
C HIS A 238 -11.89 5.16 -10.17
N THR A 239 -12.04 5.29 -8.86
CA THR A 239 -11.41 6.40 -8.11
C THR A 239 -9.89 6.30 -8.06
N GLY A 240 -9.32 5.07 -8.25
CA GLY A 240 -8.02 4.77 -7.69
C GLY A 240 -8.05 5.02 -6.19
N ASP A 241 -6.91 5.10 -5.58
CA ASP A 241 -6.78 5.54 -4.20
C ASP A 241 -6.89 7.06 -4.14
N PHE A 242 -7.71 7.56 -3.22
CA PHE A 242 -7.96 8.99 -3.19
C PHE A 242 -8.27 9.53 -1.79
N LYS A 243 -8.08 10.82 -1.63
CA LYS A 243 -8.67 11.68 -0.59
C LYS A 243 -9.09 13.01 -1.19
N VAL A 244 -9.89 13.78 -0.46
CA VAL A 244 -10.27 15.13 -0.85
C VAL A 244 -9.40 16.14 -0.09
N ASP A 245 -8.28 16.54 -0.69
CA ASP A 245 -7.38 17.54 -0.12
C ASP A 245 -7.53 18.88 -0.88
N TYR A 246 -8.15 19.87 -0.22
CA TYR A 246 -8.32 21.21 -0.80
C TYR A 246 -7.07 22.06 -0.76
N THR A 247 -6.07 21.67 0.01
CA THR A 247 -4.82 22.41 0.23
C THR A 247 -3.61 21.49 0.13
N PRO A 248 -3.44 20.76 -0.99
CA PRO A 248 -2.31 19.83 -1.13
C PRO A 248 -0.97 20.56 -0.99
N VAL A 249 0.07 19.82 -0.64
CA VAL A 249 1.43 20.37 -0.49
C VAL A 249 1.98 20.79 -1.85
N PHE A 250 1.71 19.98 -2.88
CA PHE A 250 2.15 20.22 -4.25
C PHE A 250 1.01 19.96 -5.24
N GLY A 251 1.00 20.74 -6.33
CA GLY A 251 0.01 20.62 -7.41
C GLY A 251 -1.39 21.10 -7.01
N ASP A 252 -2.38 20.63 -7.77
CA ASP A 252 -3.76 21.06 -7.65
C ASP A 252 -4.58 20.07 -6.79
N ALA A 253 -5.66 20.56 -6.21
CA ALA A 253 -6.66 19.75 -5.53
C ALA A 253 -7.32 18.76 -6.50
N ILE A 254 -8.01 17.75 -5.94
CA ILE A 254 -8.83 16.80 -6.69
C ILE A 254 -9.86 17.53 -7.57
N ASP A 255 -10.02 17.09 -8.81
CA ASP A 255 -10.95 17.70 -9.79
C ASP A 255 -12.40 17.25 -9.54
N LEU A 256 -12.99 17.73 -8.47
CA LEU A 256 -14.39 17.45 -8.11
C LEU A 256 -15.37 17.93 -9.17
N GLN A 257 -15.02 19.01 -9.91
CA GLN A 257 -15.86 19.51 -10.99
C GLN A 257 -15.95 18.46 -12.10
N ARG A 258 -14.83 17.78 -12.44
CA ARG A 258 -14.85 16.75 -13.49
C ARG A 258 -15.65 15.53 -13.09
N PHE A 259 -15.60 15.11 -11.84
CA PHE A 259 -16.47 14.04 -11.32
C PHE A 259 -17.96 14.40 -11.49
N ALA A 260 -18.36 15.64 -11.16
CA ALA A 260 -19.74 16.11 -11.32
C ALA A 260 -20.14 16.18 -12.81
N GLU A 261 -19.26 16.64 -13.71
CA GLU A 261 -19.51 16.69 -15.15
C GLU A 261 -19.74 15.29 -15.74
N ILE A 262 -18.93 14.29 -15.30
CA ILE A 262 -19.09 12.90 -15.71
C ILE A 262 -20.39 12.33 -15.13
N GLY A 263 -20.72 12.63 -13.88
CA GLY A 263 -21.97 12.23 -13.26
C GLY A 263 -23.21 12.69 -14.04
N ARG A 264 -23.18 13.91 -14.60
CA ARG A 264 -24.26 14.43 -15.45
C ARG A 264 -24.44 13.68 -16.77
N LYS A 265 -23.41 12.97 -17.27
CA LYS A 265 -23.52 12.13 -18.47
C LYS A 265 -24.22 10.81 -18.19
N GLY A 266 -24.41 10.44 -16.93
CA GLY A 266 -24.93 9.15 -16.48
C GLY A 266 -23.82 8.12 -16.34
N VAL A 267 -23.52 7.72 -15.11
CA VAL A 267 -22.48 6.74 -14.78
C VAL A 267 -23.12 5.39 -14.48
N LEU A 268 -22.64 4.36 -15.17
CA LEU A 268 -23.10 3.00 -15.01
C LEU A 268 -22.67 2.42 -13.68
N ALA A 269 -21.38 2.51 -13.35
CA ALA A 269 -20.84 2.02 -12.09
C ALA A 269 -19.74 2.93 -11.54
N LEU A 270 -19.61 2.95 -10.21
CA LEU A 270 -18.49 3.57 -9.50
C LEU A 270 -17.76 2.50 -8.71
N MET A 271 -16.48 2.30 -9.02
CA MET A 271 -15.51 1.53 -8.26
C MET A 271 -14.77 2.51 -7.36
N CYS A 272 -14.97 2.40 -6.04
CA CYS A 272 -14.51 3.41 -5.08
C CYS A 272 -13.65 2.79 -3.99
N ASP A 273 -12.51 3.43 -3.68
CA ASP A 273 -11.60 3.09 -2.58
C ASP A 273 -12.36 2.95 -1.25
N SER A 274 -12.11 1.85 -0.53
CA SER A 274 -12.79 1.49 0.72
C SER A 274 -11.88 1.52 1.95
N THR A 275 -10.59 1.77 1.79
CA THR A 275 -9.56 1.58 2.84
C THR A 275 -9.91 2.26 4.16
N ASN A 276 -10.48 3.45 4.13
CA ASN A 276 -10.91 4.19 5.33
C ASN A 276 -12.45 4.28 5.49
N ALA A 277 -13.21 3.40 4.85
CA ALA A 277 -14.69 3.43 4.92
C ALA A 277 -15.26 3.22 6.35
N GLU A 278 -14.48 2.69 7.27
CA GLU A 278 -14.85 2.57 8.70
C GLU A 278 -14.66 3.89 9.48
N ARG A 279 -13.91 4.85 8.91
CA ARG A 279 -13.58 6.13 9.60
C ARG A 279 -14.57 7.20 9.23
N THR A 280 -15.17 7.80 10.25
CA THR A 280 -16.09 8.94 10.10
C THR A 280 -15.36 10.24 9.74
N GLY A 281 -16.06 11.20 9.15
CA GLY A 281 -15.54 12.52 8.83
C GLY A 281 -14.69 12.55 7.55
N PHE A 282 -13.70 13.43 7.54
CA PHE A 282 -12.79 13.71 6.42
C PHE A 282 -11.36 13.39 6.78
N THR A 283 -10.58 12.98 5.80
CA THR A 283 -9.13 12.87 5.93
C THR A 283 -8.50 14.26 5.94
N MET A 284 -7.59 14.50 6.88
CA MET A 284 -6.90 15.80 6.97
C MET A 284 -5.99 16.05 5.77
N SER A 285 -5.74 17.34 5.47
CA SER A 285 -4.77 17.73 4.46
C SER A 285 -3.36 17.28 4.86
N GLU A 286 -2.59 16.81 3.88
CA GLU A 286 -1.17 16.46 4.06
C GLU A 286 -0.34 17.64 4.62
N ARG A 287 -0.73 18.87 4.27
CA ARG A 287 -0.08 20.10 4.77
C ARG A 287 -0.09 20.23 6.30
N SER A 288 -1.07 19.63 7.00
CA SER A 288 -1.15 19.68 8.47
C SER A 288 0.08 19.07 9.15
N VAL A 289 0.69 18.06 8.55
CA VAL A 289 1.89 17.39 9.09
C VAL A 289 3.11 18.34 9.10
N GLY A 290 3.18 19.27 8.16
CA GLY A 290 4.25 20.28 8.13
C GLY A 290 4.30 21.14 9.39
N HIS A 291 3.14 21.51 9.96
CA HIS A 291 3.09 22.25 11.22
C HIS A 291 3.55 21.39 12.41
N VAL A 292 3.26 20.10 12.39
CA VAL A 292 3.75 19.17 13.42
C VAL A 292 5.27 19.06 13.35
N PHE A 293 5.85 18.97 12.14
CA PHE A 293 7.31 18.99 11.99
C PHE A 293 7.92 20.29 12.50
N ASP A 294 7.34 21.46 12.23
CA ASP A 294 7.84 22.73 12.74
C ASP A 294 7.90 22.75 14.28
N ASN A 295 6.86 22.23 14.95
CA ASN A 295 6.81 22.12 16.40
C ASN A 295 7.89 21.15 16.92
N LEU A 296 8.00 19.95 16.33
CA LEU A 296 8.98 18.95 16.74
C LEU A 296 10.42 19.43 16.52
N PHE A 297 10.72 20.09 15.40
CA PHE A 297 12.05 20.64 15.15
C PHE A 297 12.43 21.75 16.13
N ASN A 298 11.47 22.54 16.59
CA ASN A 298 11.69 23.55 17.62
C ASN A 298 11.86 22.92 19.02
N GLU A 299 11.11 21.87 19.35
CA GLU A 299 11.21 21.15 20.63
C GLU A 299 12.56 20.43 20.74
N TYR A 300 12.97 19.73 19.66
CA TYR A 300 14.20 18.92 19.62
C TYR A 300 15.33 19.60 18.83
N LYS A 301 15.49 20.92 19.03
CA LYS A 301 16.46 21.74 18.27
C LYS A 301 17.93 21.34 18.49
N THR A 302 18.26 20.68 19.59
CA THR A 302 19.62 20.22 19.91
C THR A 302 19.89 18.76 19.56
N ASN A 303 18.85 18.04 19.09
CA ASN A 303 18.95 16.61 18.81
C ASN A 303 19.17 16.37 17.31
N ARG A 304 19.82 15.25 16.99
CA ARG A 304 19.74 14.69 15.63
C ARG A 304 18.33 14.14 15.43
N ILE A 305 17.70 14.49 14.32
CA ILE A 305 16.34 14.07 13.98
C ILE A 305 16.39 12.99 12.89
N ILE A 306 15.74 11.87 13.12
CA ILE A 306 15.62 10.76 12.16
C ILE A 306 14.15 10.53 11.87
N ILE A 307 13.73 10.66 10.61
CA ILE A 307 12.31 10.55 10.21
C ILE A 307 12.14 9.34 9.31
N ALA A 308 11.37 8.37 9.76
CA ALA A 308 10.97 7.22 8.98
C ALA A 308 9.60 7.48 8.33
N THR A 309 9.53 7.32 7.02
CA THR A 309 8.28 7.52 6.26
C THR A 309 8.25 6.62 5.03
N PHE A 310 7.11 6.55 4.35
CA PHE A 310 7.00 5.89 3.06
C PHE A 310 7.84 6.62 2.00
N ALA A 311 8.61 5.87 1.23
CA ALA A 311 9.44 6.43 0.16
C ALA A 311 8.62 7.16 -0.91
N SER A 312 7.43 6.65 -1.19
CA SER A 312 6.50 7.18 -2.18
C SER A 312 5.82 8.49 -1.78
N ASN A 313 5.80 8.84 -0.48
CA ASN A 313 5.16 10.08 -0.02
C ASN A 313 6.08 11.29 -0.24
N VAL A 314 6.18 11.72 -1.50
CA VAL A 314 7.04 12.85 -1.93
C VAL A 314 6.62 14.16 -1.26
N ASP A 315 5.33 14.37 -1.01
CA ASP A 315 4.82 15.56 -0.31
C ASP A 315 5.31 15.63 1.14
N ARG A 316 5.36 14.49 1.83
CA ARG A 316 5.90 14.37 3.19
C ARG A 316 7.40 14.69 3.21
N VAL A 317 8.13 14.12 2.25
CA VAL A 317 9.56 14.39 2.08
C VAL A 317 9.80 15.89 1.79
N GLN A 318 8.98 16.51 0.93
CA GLN A 318 9.08 17.96 0.68
C GLN A 318 8.89 18.79 1.94
N GLN A 319 7.91 18.43 2.78
CA GLN A 319 7.66 19.14 4.04
C GLN A 319 8.83 18.98 5.01
N ILE A 320 9.41 17.78 5.12
CA ILE A 320 10.60 17.53 5.95
C ILE A 320 11.79 18.37 5.46
N ILE A 321 12.07 18.38 4.15
CA ILE A 321 13.17 19.17 3.56
C ILE A 321 12.96 20.68 3.80
N ASN A 322 11.73 21.17 3.60
CA ASN A 322 11.40 22.58 3.83
C ASN A 322 11.60 22.97 5.31
N THR A 323 11.17 22.12 6.23
CA THR A 323 11.36 22.36 7.67
C THR A 323 12.85 22.31 8.03
N ALA A 324 13.58 21.30 7.57
CA ALA A 324 15.03 21.20 7.79
C ALA A 324 15.76 22.46 7.29
N TYR A 325 15.44 22.93 6.10
CA TYR A 325 16.01 24.15 5.53
C TYR A 325 15.74 25.40 6.42
N ARG A 326 14.47 25.58 6.87
CA ARG A 326 14.11 26.69 7.77
C ARG A 326 14.87 26.69 9.09
N PHE A 327 15.18 25.49 9.60
CA PHE A 327 15.96 25.33 10.84
C PHE A 327 17.49 25.24 10.59
N GLY A 328 17.96 25.50 9.37
CA GLY A 328 19.39 25.48 9.02
C GLY A 328 20.05 24.11 9.10
N ARG A 329 19.25 23.04 8.98
CA ARG A 329 19.71 21.65 9.07
C ARG A 329 20.02 21.05 7.70
N LYS A 330 20.98 20.13 7.68
CA LYS A 330 21.31 19.28 6.52
C LYS A 330 20.45 18.03 6.53
N VAL A 331 20.03 17.60 5.35
CA VAL A 331 19.21 16.40 5.16
C VAL A 331 20.06 15.32 4.50
N ALA A 332 20.11 14.13 5.06
CA ALA A 332 20.64 12.95 4.41
C ALA A 332 19.53 11.91 4.25
N VAL A 333 19.59 11.15 3.15
CA VAL A 333 18.58 10.16 2.79
C VAL A 333 19.19 8.76 2.85
N GLU A 334 18.48 7.82 3.48
CA GLU A 334 18.93 6.44 3.61
C GLU A 334 17.81 5.45 3.29
N GLY A 335 18.19 4.39 2.57
CA GLY A 335 17.29 3.38 2.02
C GLY A 335 17.18 3.49 0.50
N ARG A 336 17.40 2.35 -0.19
CA ARG A 336 17.48 2.31 -1.67
C ARG A 336 16.24 2.89 -2.34
N SER A 337 15.04 2.45 -1.93
CA SER A 337 13.77 2.93 -2.49
C SER A 337 13.58 4.44 -2.25
N MET A 338 13.94 4.93 -1.04
CA MET A 338 13.85 6.35 -0.70
C MET A 338 14.75 7.21 -1.60
N VAL A 339 16.00 6.80 -1.79
CA VAL A 339 16.94 7.49 -2.68
C VAL A 339 16.41 7.50 -4.12
N ASN A 340 15.96 6.36 -4.64
CA ASN A 340 15.45 6.26 -6.00
C ASN A 340 14.24 7.16 -6.24
N VAL A 341 13.26 7.16 -5.33
CA VAL A 341 12.04 7.99 -5.46
C VAL A 341 12.38 9.48 -5.35
N ILE A 342 13.20 9.88 -4.37
CA ILE A 342 13.60 11.29 -4.17
C ILE A 342 14.36 11.82 -5.38
N THR A 343 15.32 11.05 -5.90
CA THR A 343 16.08 11.42 -7.09
C THR A 343 15.15 11.61 -8.30
N THR A 344 14.30 10.63 -8.56
CA THR A 344 13.33 10.68 -9.66
C THR A 344 12.37 11.86 -9.52
N ALA A 345 11.82 12.08 -8.32
CA ALA A 345 10.89 13.18 -8.07
C ALA A 345 11.57 14.56 -8.23
N ALA A 346 12.83 14.70 -7.81
CA ALA A 346 13.61 15.92 -7.99
C ALA A 346 13.94 16.19 -9.47
N GLU A 347 14.39 15.19 -10.21
CA GLU A 347 14.67 15.30 -11.65
C GLU A 347 13.43 15.68 -12.47
N LEU A 348 12.26 15.18 -12.08
CA LEU A 348 11.00 15.49 -12.75
C LEU A 348 10.34 16.79 -12.29
N GLY A 349 10.89 17.45 -11.24
CA GLY A 349 10.39 18.72 -10.70
C GLY A 349 9.23 18.58 -9.69
N TYR A 350 8.95 17.38 -9.19
CA TYR A 350 7.96 17.13 -8.12
C TYR A 350 8.52 17.41 -6.72
N LEU A 351 9.84 17.43 -6.57
CA LEU A 351 10.52 17.76 -5.33
C LEU A 351 11.49 18.91 -5.54
N ARG A 352 11.42 19.92 -4.69
CA ARG A 352 12.31 21.09 -4.70
C ARG A 352 13.26 21.00 -3.51
N ILE A 353 14.53 20.88 -3.80
CA ILE A 353 15.58 20.77 -2.79
C ILE A 353 16.38 22.08 -2.81
N PRO A 354 16.32 22.91 -1.73
CA PRO A 354 17.14 24.11 -1.65
C PRO A 354 18.63 23.77 -1.69
N ASP A 355 19.43 24.65 -2.30
CA ASP A 355 20.86 24.46 -2.42
C ASP A 355 21.52 24.14 -1.08
N GLN A 356 22.50 23.26 -1.09
CA GLN A 356 23.29 22.84 0.07
C GLN A 356 22.46 22.22 1.21
N THR A 357 21.18 21.89 1.03
CA THR A 357 20.35 21.24 2.06
C THR A 357 20.57 19.73 2.09
N LEU A 358 20.61 19.09 0.91
CA LEU A 358 20.86 17.64 0.80
C LEU A 358 22.36 17.34 0.85
N ILE A 359 22.74 16.36 1.65
CA ILE A 359 24.11 15.85 1.78
C ILE A 359 24.12 14.32 1.62
N GLU A 360 25.27 13.79 1.21
CA GLU A 360 25.50 12.35 1.18
C GLU A 360 25.53 11.77 2.59
N ILE A 361 25.05 10.54 2.75
CA ILE A 361 25.00 9.85 4.06
C ILE A 361 26.39 9.77 4.73
N ASP A 362 27.46 9.66 3.96
CA ASP A 362 28.84 9.60 4.47
C ASP A 362 29.34 10.94 5.01
N GLN A 363 28.69 12.04 4.65
CA GLN A 363 29.00 13.38 5.11
C GLN A 363 28.34 13.72 6.47
N VAL A 364 27.35 12.92 6.91
CA VAL A 364 26.64 13.14 8.18
C VAL A 364 27.59 13.31 9.36
N LYS A 365 28.68 12.54 9.41
CA LYS A 365 29.72 12.62 10.45
C LYS A 365 30.45 13.96 10.53
N ASN A 366 30.35 14.80 9.49
CA ASN A 366 31.04 16.10 9.42
C ASN A 366 30.20 17.24 10.00
N TYR A 367 28.96 16.96 10.41
CA TYR A 367 28.04 17.95 10.98
C TYR A 367 27.68 17.61 12.43
N PRO A 368 27.49 18.61 13.30
CA PRO A 368 26.97 18.36 14.65
C PRO A 368 25.54 17.83 14.59
N ASP A 369 25.15 17.06 15.60
CA ASP A 369 23.86 16.34 15.61
C ASP A 369 22.65 17.27 15.43
N GLU A 370 22.68 18.45 16.02
CA GLU A 370 21.63 19.47 15.89
C GLU A 370 21.48 20.05 14.49
N GLN A 371 22.41 19.81 13.61
CA GLN A 371 22.34 20.22 12.21
C GLN A 371 21.96 19.08 11.26
N VAL A 372 21.65 17.89 11.77
CA VAL A 372 21.38 16.71 10.93
C VAL A 372 19.93 16.27 11.03
N VAL A 373 19.35 16.01 9.86
CA VAL A 373 18.08 15.31 9.66
C VAL A 373 18.34 14.10 8.76
N LEU A 374 17.91 12.92 9.18
CA LEU A 374 17.92 11.72 8.35
C LEU A 374 16.49 11.40 7.91
N ILE A 375 16.28 11.17 6.62
CA ILE A 375 15.04 10.62 6.07
C ILE A 375 15.32 9.16 5.70
N THR A 376 14.53 8.23 6.22
CA THR A 376 14.83 6.81 6.08
C THR A 376 13.60 5.95 5.82
N THR A 377 13.82 4.77 5.23
CA THR A 377 12.83 3.69 5.15
C THR A 377 12.79 2.88 6.44
N GLY A 378 11.79 2.00 6.58
CA GLY A 378 11.64 1.10 7.73
C GLY A 378 10.57 1.54 8.71
N SER A 379 9.67 2.42 8.28
CA SER A 379 8.52 2.85 9.08
C SER A 379 7.48 1.74 9.30
N GLN A 380 7.57 0.63 8.56
CA GLN A 380 6.71 -0.55 8.68
C GLN A 380 7.38 -1.71 9.41
N GLY A 381 8.58 -1.51 9.94
CA GLY A 381 9.31 -2.52 10.71
C GLY A 381 9.95 -3.63 9.88
N GLU A 382 10.02 -3.47 8.55
CA GLU A 382 10.65 -4.43 7.64
C GLU A 382 12.11 -4.67 8.06
N SER A 383 12.48 -5.92 8.27
CA SER A 383 13.78 -6.30 8.85
C SER A 383 14.99 -5.80 8.05
N MET A 384 14.86 -5.71 6.73
CA MET A 384 15.93 -5.27 5.83
C MET A 384 15.94 -3.77 5.58
N ALA A 385 14.94 -3.02 6.06
CA ALA A 385 14.86 -1.59 5.91
C ALA A 385 15.93 -0.84 6.72
N ALA A 386 16.23 0.39 6.33
CA ALA A 386 17.35 1.13 6.91
C ALA A 386 17.18 1.38 8.42
N LEU A 387 15.98 1.82 8.88
CA LEU A 387 15.73 2.06 10.29
C LEU A 387 15.81 0.79 11.14
N SER A 388 15.26 -0.33 10.68
CA SER A 388 15.33 -1.62 11.37
C SER A 388 16.78 -2.09 11.54
N ARG A 389 17.61 -1.91 10.49
CA ARG A 389 19.04 -2.20 10.59
C ARG A 389 19.78 -1.26 11.54
N MET A 390 19.38 0.02 11.63
CA MET A 390 19.91 0.96 12.64
C MET A 390 19.50 0.54 14.06
N ALA A 391 18.24 0.14 14.26
CA ALA A 391 17.73 -0.36 15.52
C ALA A 391 18.48 -1.63 15.98
N ALA A 392 18.77 -2.55 15.07
CA ALA A 392 19.51 -3.77 15.34
C ALA A 392 21.05 -3.60 15.42
N ASN A 393 21.61 -2.40 15.27
CA ASN A 393 23.07 -2.11 15.21
C ASN A 393 23.81 -2.80 14.04
N ILE A 394 23.13 -3.16 12.97
CA ILE A 394 23.74 -3.77 11.77
C ILE A 394 23.84 -2.80 10.59
N HIS A 395 23.44 -1.54 10.79
CA HIS A 395 23.59 -0.51 9.77
C HIS A 395 25.04 -0.02 9.68
N LYS A 396 25.62 -0.03 8.46
CA LYS A 396 27.07 0.19 8.26
C LYS A 396 27.53 1.63 8.54
N LYS A 397 26.65 2.63 8.36
CA LYS A 397 27.02 4.06 8.36
C LYS A 397 26.43 4.86 9.51
N ILE A 398 25.29 4.47 10.02
CA ILE A 398 24.55 5.20 11.05
C ILE A 398 24.39 4.33 12.28
N VAL A 399 24.75 4.88 13.43
CA VAL A 399 24.53 4.30 14.76
C VAL A 399 23.54 5.19 15.50
N ILE A 400 22.55 4.61 16.15
CA ILE A 400 21.58 5.32 16.98
C ILE A 400 22.25 5.77 18.29
N LYS A 401 22.03 7.03 18.65
CA LYS A 401 22.59 7.68 19.86
C LYS A 401 21.47 7.91 20.89
N PRO A 402 21.80 7.99 22.19
CA PRO A 402 20.79 8.22 23.23
C PRO A 402 19.99 9.51 23.09
N ASN A 403 20.57 10.54 22.46
CA ASN A 403 19.90 11.84 22.25
C ASN A 403 19.26 11.96 20.85
N ASP A 404 19.15 10.88 20.09
CA ASP A 404 18.44 10.94 18.83
C ASP A 404 16.93 11.09 19.05
N THR A 405 16.28 11.90 18.21
CA THR A 405 14.83 11.97 18.12
C THR A 405 14.39 11.26 16.86
N ILE A 406 13.63 10.17 17.01
CA ILE A 406 13.18 9.34 15.90
C ILE A 406 11.68 9.52 15.72
N ILE A 407 11.27 9.92 14.54
CA ILE A 407 9.88 10.23 14.20
C ILE A 407 9.37 9.19 13.18
N PHE A 408 8.36 8.42 13.57
CA PHE A 408 7.62 7.56 12.64
C PHE A 408 6.51 8.38 11.99
N SER A 409 6.74 8.82 10.77
CA SER A 409 5.77 9.61 9.99
C SER A 409 4.96 8.73 9.05
N SER A 410 4.46 7.62 9.58
CA SER A 410 3.54 6.67 8.98
C SER A 410 2.80 5.90 10.06
N ASN A 411 1.58 5.43 9.76
CA ASN A 411 0.92 4.42 10.59
C ASN A 411 1.31 3.02 10.12
N PRO A 412 1.31 2.01 11.00
CA PRO A 412 1.46 0.62 10.57
C PRO A 412 0.36 0.25 9.57
N ILE A 413 0.74 -0.40 8.48
CA ILE A 413 -0.21 -1.10 7.62
C ILE A 413 -0.76 -2.28 8.42
N PRO A 414 -2.05 -2.64 8.28
CA PRO A 414 -2.62 -3.82 8.95
C PRO A 414 -1.72 -5.05 8.78
N GLY A 415 -1.37 -5.70 9.91
CA GLY A 415 -0.42 -6.83 9.97
C GLY A 415 1.00 -6.46 10.39
N ASN A 416 1.43 -5.20 10.26
CA ASN A 416 2.80 -4.77 10.59
C ASN A 416 2.97 -4.24 12.03
N GLU A 417 1.92 -4.23 12.84
CA GLU A 417 1.92 -3.61 14.18
C GLU A 417 3.00 -4.20 15.09
N LYS A 418 3.18 -5.53 15.08
CA LYS A 418 4.20 -6.22 15.89
C LYS A 418 5.61 -5.84 15.46
N ALA A 419 5.87 -5.80 14.15
CA ALA A 419 7.18 -5.45 13.61
C ALA A 419 7.56 -4.00 13.93
N VAL A 420 6.62 -3.06 13.75
CA VAL A 420 6.81 -1.64 14.11
C VAL A 420 7.04 -1.48 15.61
N SER A 421 6.23 -2.13 16.47
CA SER A 421 6.39 -2.09 17.91
C SER A 421 7.75 -2.61 18.36
N LYS A 422 8.25 -3.69 17.73
CA LYS A 422 9.60 -4.23 18.00
C LYS A 422 10.68 -3.18 17.72
N VAL A 423 10.64 -2.54 16.54
CA VAL A 423 11.63 -1.50 16.17
C VAL A 423 11.56 -0.31 17.14
N ILE A 424 10.36 0.15 17.52
CA ILE A 424 10.17 1.22 18.50
C ILE A 424 10.85 0.86 19.84
N ASN A 425 10.64 -0.37 20.34
CA ASN A 425 11.25 -0.84 21.58
C ASN A 425 12.78 -0.90 21.49
N GLU A 426 13.32 -1.44 20.38
CA GLU A 426 14.77 -1.51 20.15
C GLU A 426 15.43 -0.12 20.13
N LEU A 427 14.78 0.88 19.52
CA LEU A 427 15.23 2.26 19.49
C LEU A 427 15.15 2.91 20.88
N SER A 428 14.06 2.68 21.61
CA SER A 428 13.86 3.19 22.97
C SER A 428 14.90 2.62 23.96
N MET A 429 15.24 1.33 23.83
CA MET A 429 16.30 0.70 24.65
C MET A 429 17.68 1.32 24.42
N LYS A 430 17.91 1.97 23.28
CA LYS A 430 19.14 2.73 23.00
C LYS A 430 19.14 4.15 23.59
N GLY A 431 18.07 4.53 24.30
CA GLY A 431 17.89 5.86 24.87
C GLY A 431 17.39 6.91 23.88
N ALA A 432 17.03 6.54 22.66
CA ALA A 432 16.48 7.46 21.69
C ALA A 432 15.03 7.86 22.08
N LYS A 433 14.66 9.10 21.78
CA LYS A 433 13.26 9.56 21.90
C LYS A 433 12.50 9.14 20.67
N VAL A 434 11.46 8.31 20.82
CA VAL A 434 10.63 7.85 19.70
C VAL A 434 9.27 8.54 19.72
N ILE A 435 8.86 9.12 18.59
CA ILE A 435 7.60 9.84 18.37
C ILE A 435 6.86 9.14 17.22
N PHE A 436 5.64 8.70 17.48
CA PHE A 436 4.83 7.94 16.51
C PHE A 436 3.34 8.33 16.52
N GLN A 437 2.97 9.41 17.22
CA GLN A 437 1.60 9.95 17.28
C GLN A 437 1.54 11.28 16.55
N ASP A 438 0.41 11.55 15.87
CA ASP A 438 0.05 12.82 15.22
C ASP A 438 1.01 13.31 14.09
N VAL A 439 1.89 12.45 13.61
CA VAL A 439 2.87 12.77 12.54
C VAL A 439 2.54 12.11 11.21
N HIS A 440 1.32 11.63 11.06
CA HIS A 440 0.83 10.97 9.85
C HIS A 440 -0.60 11.37 9.49
N VAL A 441 -0.84 11.49 8.19
CA VAL A 441 -2.18 11.65 7.61
C VAL A 441 -2.36 10.59 6.53
N SER A 442 -3.52 9.94 6.52
CA SER A 442 -3.85 8.91 5.53
C SER A 442 -3.93 9.49 4.11
N GLY A 443 -3.66 8.65 3.12
CA GLY A 443 -3.90 8.96 1.71
C GLY A 443 -5.32 8.63 1.23
N HIS A 444 -6.13 7.93 2.05
CA HIS A 444 -7.43 7.38 1.67
C HIS A 444 -8.59 8.16 2.26
N ALA A 445 -9.68 8.21 1.51
CA ALA A 445 -10.93 8.90 1.83
C ALA A 445 -11.66 8.27 3.02
N CYS A 446 -12.11 9.09 3.97
CA CYS A 446 -13.05 8.72 5.01
C CYS A 446 -14.50 8.80 4.49
N GLN A 447 -15.47 8.45 5.34
CA GLN A 447 -16.89 8.32 4.96
C GLN A 447 -17.47 9.53 4.25
N GLU A 448 -17.19 10.75 4.72
CA GLU A 448 -17.77 11.95 4.12
C GLU A 448 -17.18 12.28 2.75
N GLU A 449 -15.92 11.90 2.50
CA GLU A 449 -15.29 12.03 1.18
C GLU A 449 -15.86 10.98 0.21
N ILE A 450 -16.07 9.74 0.67
CA ILE A 450 -16.77 8.70 -0.08
C ILE A 450 -18.17 9.17 -0.46
N LYS A 451 -18.97 9.67 0.50
CA LYS A 451 -20.31 10.23 0.27
C LYS A 451 -20.28 11.38 -0.75
N LEU A 452 -19.27 12.24 -0.68
CA LEU A 452 -19.11 13.35 -1.62
C LEU A 452 -18.93 12.83 -3.07
N ILE A 453 -18.03 11.87 -3.30
CA ILE A 453 -17.79 11.32 -4.64
C ILE A 453 -19.04 10.60 -5.16
N TYR A 454 -19.71 9.78 -4.36
CA TYR A 454 -20.98 9.16 -4.75
C TYR A 454 -22.07 10.19 -5.11
N SER A 455 -22.15 11.29 -4.35
CA SER A 455 -23.11 12.36 -4.61
C SER A 455 -22.83 13.14 -5.90
N LEU A 456 -21.55 13.29 -6.29
CA LEU A 456 -21.15 13.95 -7.52
C LEU A 456 -21.33 13.04 -8.74
N VAL A 457 -20.92 11.76 -8.62
CA VAL A 457 -20.92 10.79 -9.72
C VAL A 457 -22.30 10.20 -9.95
N LYS A 458 -23.10 9.97 -8.91
CA LYS A 458 -24.47 9.40 -8.95
C LYS A 458 -24.54 8.11 -9.79
N PRO A 459 -23.75 7.09 -9.49
CA PRO A 459 -23.70 5.87 -10.27
C PRO A 459 -25.00 5.06 -10.13
N LYS A 460 -25.31 4.26 -11.17
CA LYS A 460 -26.39 3.27 -11.07
C LYS A 460 -25.97 2.10 -10.16
N TYR A 461 -24.73 1.65 -10.30
CA TYR A 461 -24.16 0.55 -9.52
C TYR A 461 -22.97 1.01 -8.69
N ALA A 462 -22.84 0.49 -7.47
CA ALA A 462 -21.72 0.75 -6.57
C ALA A 462 -20.88 -0.51 -6.40
N ILE A 463 -19.56 -0.37 -6.49
CA ILE A 463 -18.61 -1.45 -6.36
C ILE A 463 -17.50 -0.98 -5.41
N PRO A 464 -17.60 -1.29 -4.09
CA PRO A 464 -16.49 -1.08 -3.17
C PRO A 464 -15.24 -1.83 -3.63
N VAL A 465 -14.08 -1.17 -3.66
CA VAL A 465 -12.80 -1.76 -4.03
C VAL A 465 -11.71 -1.35 -3.05
N HIS A 466 -10.53 -1.98 -3.12
CA HIS A 466 -9.35 -1.66 -2.33
C HIS A 466 -9.60 -1.78 -0.81
N GLY A 467 -9.40 -2.95 -0.26
CA GLY A 467 -9.55 -3.22 1.18
C GLY A 467 -9.95 -4.65 1.52
N GLU A 468 -9.83 -4.95 2.79
CA GLU A 468 -10.33 -6.20 3.37
C GLU A 468 -11.87 -6.23 3.33
N TYR A 469 -12.47 -7.40 3.49
CA TYR A 469 -13.92 -7.59 3.47
C TYR A 469 -14.68 -6.62 4.38
N ARG A 470 -14.13 -6.31 5.57
CA ARG A 470 -14.75 -5.34 6.51
C ARG A 470 -14.81 -3.93 5.94
N HIS A 471 -13.76 -3.49 5.22
CA HIS A 471 -13.72 -2.16 4.58
C HIS A 471 -14.75 -2.07 3.45
N LEU A 472 -14.81 -3.11 2.59
CA LEU A 472 -15.78 -3.19 1.49
C LEU A 472 -17.23 -3.17 2.03
N THR A 473 -17.48 -3.89 3.12
CA THR A 473 -18.78 -3.93 3.78
C THR A 473 -19.13 -2.61 4.47
N ALA A 474 -18.14 -1.95 5.09
CA ALA A 474 -18.36 -0.62 5.67
C ALA A 474 -18.77 0.39 4.59
N GLN A 475 -18.08 0.40 3.44
CA GLN A 475 -18.46 1.27 2.32
C GLN A 475 -19.85 0.94 1.78
N LYS A 476 -20.19 -0.35 1.65
CA LYS A 476 -21.55 -0.75 1.27
C LYS A 476 -22.60 -0.09 2.16
N ASN A 477 -22.41 -0.11 3.49
CA ASN A 477 -23.34 0.49 4.44
C ASN A 477 -23.47 2.02 4.21
N VAL A 478 -22.33 2.71 4.03
CA VAL A 478 -22.31 4.15 3.69
C VAL A 478 -23.08 4.45 2.41
N VAL A 479 -22.96 3.58 1.41
CA VAL A 479 -23.63 3.76 0.11
C VAL A 479 -25.13 3.47 0.19
N GLU A 480 -25.54 2.50 1.01
CA GLU A 480 -26.97 2.24 1.32
C GLU A 480 -27.62 3.46 1.99
N GLU A 481 -26.92 4.15 2.91
CA GLU A 481 -27.39 5.38 3.53
C GLU A 481 -27.61 6.52 2.51
N LEU A 482 -26.88 6.54 1.42
CA LEU A 482 -27.08 7.50 0.32
C LEU A 482 -28.27 7.16 -0.58
N GLY A 483 -28.95 6.04 -0.35
CA GLY A 483 -30.15 5.62 -1.06
C GLY A 483 -29.90 4.79 -2.32
N ILE A 484 -28.70 4.26 -2.53
CA ILE A 484 -28.46 3.27 -3.60
C ILE A 484 -29.08 1.94 -3.15
N PRO A 485 -29.97 1.32 -3.96
CA PRO A 485 -30.60 0.04 -3.61
C PRO A 485 -29.57 -1.05 -3.38
N LYS A 486 -29.81 -1.94 -2.39
CA LYS A 486 -28.90 -3.03 -2.02
C LYS A 486 -28.52 -3.93 -3.18
N GLU A 487 -29.48 -4.21 -4.05
CA GLU A 487 -29.31 -4.99 -5.26
C GLU A 487 -28.41 -4.35 -6.32
N ASN A 488 -28.10 -3.06 -6.16
CA ASN A 488 -27.20 -2.30 -7.02
C ASN A 488 -25.80 -2.10 -6.40
N ILE A 489 -25.52 -2.70 -5.24
CA ILE A 489 -24.23 -2.63 -4.55
C ILE A 489 -23.57 -3.99 -4.59
N PHE A 490 -22.42 -4.09 -5.24
CA PHE A 490 -21.69 -5.33 -5.46
C PHE A 490 -20.40 -5.37 -4.63
N VAL A 491 -20.42 -6.08 -3.52
CA VAL A 491 -19.20 -6.48 -2.80
C VAL A 491 -18.68 -7.73 -3.48
N LEU A 492 -17.64 -7.57 -4.29
CA LEU A 492 -17.08 -8.65 -5.09
C LEU A 492 -15.90 -9.29 -4.36
N ALA A 493 -15.65 -10.57 -4.64
CA ALA A 493 -14.40 -11.26 -4.35
C ALA A 493 -13.50 -11.25 -5.59
N SER A 494 -12.18 -11.42 -5.39
CA SER A 494 -11.26 -11.62 -6.51
C SER A 494 -11.68 -12.83 -7.33
N GLY A 495 -11.68 -12.69 -8.65
CA GLY A 495 -12.12 -13.70 -9.61
C GLY A 495 -13.58 -13.61 -10.03
N ASN A 496 -14.44 -12.86 -9.33
CA ASN A 496 -15.83 -12.70 -9.76
C ASN A 496 -15.92 -12.00 -11.12
N ILE A 497 -16.83 -12.47 -11.99
CA ILE A 497 -17.19 -11.81 -13.24
C ILE A 497 -18.49 -11.04 -13.02
N LEU A 498 -18.41 -9.72 -12.89
CA LEU A 498 -19.58 -8.86 -12.88
C LEU A 498 -19.91 -8.40 -14.29
N GLU A 499 -21.00 -8.90 -14.85
CA GLU A 499 -21.56 -8.46 -16.13
C GLU A 499 -22.61 -7.38 -15.90
N LEU A 500 -22.43 -6.22 -16.57
CA LEU A 500 -23.34 -5.10 -16.38
C LEU A 500 -23.58 -4.29 -17.67
N ASP A 501 -24.78 -3.71 -17.75
CA ASP A 501 -25.21 -2.74 -18.74
C ASP A 501 -26.22 -1.74 -18.11
N SER A 502 -26.83 -0.90 -18.95
CA SER A 502 -27.84 0.05 -18.50
C SER A 502 -29.13 -0.61 -17.96
N GLN A 503 -29.34 -1.91 -18.16
CA GLN A 503 -30.56 -2.63 -17.78
C GLN A 503 -30.35 -3.50 -16.55
N SER A 504 -29.20 -4.20 -16.47
CA SER A 504 -28.93 -5.20 -15.46
C SER A 504 -27.46 -5.24 -15.05
N ALA A 505 -27.21 -5.71 -13.85
CA ALA A 505 -25.89 -6.11 -13.39
C ALA A 505 -26.00 -7.39 -12.57
N GLN A 506 -25.10 -8.34 -12.81
CA GLN A 506 -25.12 -9.61 -12.07
C GLN A 506 -23.74 -10.28 -12.13
N VAL A 507 -23.36 -10.97 -11.06
CA VAL A 507 -22.20 -11.87 -11.04
C VAL A 507 -22.60 -13.14 -11.80
N THR A 508 -21.91 -13.44 -12.91
CA THR A 508 -22.26 -14.52 -13.84
C THR A 508 -21.35 -15.73 -13.75
N GLY A 509 -20.21 -15.59 -13.10
CA GLY A 509 -19.23 -16.67 -12.95
C GLY A 509 -17.97 -16.22 -12.24
N THR A 510 -16.93 -17.03 -12.34
CA THR A 510 -15.61 -16.74 -11.77
C THR A 510 -14.52 -17.14 -12.76
N VAL A 511 -13.37 -16.47 -12.66
CA VAL A 511 -12.11 -16.85 -13.30
C VAL A 511 -11.13 -17.34 -12.25
N HIS A 512 -10.11 -18.08 -12.68
CA HIS A 512 -9.01 -18.47 -11.81
C HIS A 512 -8.24 -17.23 -11.36
N THR A 513 -8.06 -17.11 -10.05
CA THR A 513 -7.25 -16.07 -9.40
C THR A 513 -6.50 -16.70 -8.23
N GLY A 514 -5.45 -16.04 -7.77
CA GLY A 514 -4.68 -16.53 -6.62
C GLY A 514 -3.44 -15.69 -6.37
N ALA A 515 -2.71 -16.10 -5.37
CA ALA A 515 -1.44 -15.53 -4.97
C ALA A 515 -0.29 -16.36 -5.56
N ILE A 516 0.57 -15.74 -6.35
CA ILE A 516 1.82 -16.33 -6.82
C ILE A 516 2.94 -15.81 -5.91
N LEU A 517 3.62 -16.73 -5.24
CA LEU A 517 4.68 -16.43 -4.30
C LEU A 517 6.01 -16.20 -5.03
N VAL A 518 6.74 -15.17 -4.61
CA VAL A 518 8.07 -14.86 -5.15
C VAL A 518 9.12 -15.05 -4.06
N ASP A 519 10.06 -15.97 -4.31
CA ASP A 519 11.17 -16.32 -3.42
C ASP A 519 12.48 -16.12 -4.16
N GLY A 520 13.19 -15.03 -3.88
CA GLY A 520 14.42 -14.68 -4.57
C GLY A 520 14.20 -14.51 -6.07
N LEU A 521 14.77 -15.40 -6.89
CA LEU A 521 14.59 -15.43 -8.34
C LEU A 521 13.44 -16.34 -8.79
N GLY A 522 12.92 -17.18 -7.89
CA GLY A 522 11.81 -18.10 -8.15
C GLY A 522 10.47 -17.37 -8.14
N VAL A 523 9.61 -17.68 -9.10
CA VAL A 523 8.26 -17.12 -9.24
C VAL A 523 7.28 -18.27 -9.40
N GLY A 524 6.46 -18.51 -8.37
CA GLY A 524 5.44 -19.56 -8.40
C GLY A 524 5.95 -20.99 -8.23
N ASP A 525 7.24 -21.18 -7.91
CA ASP A 525 7.85 -22.49 -7.63
C ASP A 525 7.71 -22.90 -6.16
N VAL A 526 7.30 -21.99 -5.28
CA VAL A 526 6.97 -22.24 -3.88
C VAL A 526 5.46 -22.36 -3.72
N GLY A 527 5.00 -23.56 -3.39
CA GLY A 527 3.58 -23.81 -3.09
C GLY A 527 3.35 -24.11 -1.60
N ASN A 528 2.10 -24.41 -1.24
CA ASN A 528 1.67 -24.69 0.15
C ASN A 528 2.46 -25.80 0.83
N ILE A 529 2.97 -26.79 0.06
CA ILE A 529 3.79 -27.88 0.59
C ILE A 529 5.11 -27.34 1.12
N VAL A 530 5.78 -26.50 0.32
CA VAL A 530 7.08 -25.91 0.70
C VAL A 530 6.93 -24.96 1.88
N LEU A 531 5.87 -24.14 1.92
CA LEU A 531 5.58 -23.26 3.05
C LEU A 531 5.34 -24.06 4.33
N ARG A 532 4.51 -25.10 4.27
CA ARG A 532 4.27 -26.00 5.41
C ARG A 532 5.55 -26.67 5.91
N ASP A 533 6.42 -27.11 4.98
CA ASP A 533 7.70 -27.70 5.36
C ASP A 533 8.63 -26.67 6.04
N ARG A 534 8.68 -25.44 5.53
CA ARG A 534 9.43 -24.33 6.15
C ARG A 534 8.89 -23.99 7.54
N GLN A 535 7.58 -23.95 7.70
CA GLN A 535 6.94 -23.71 9.00
C GLN A 535 7.28 -24.83 9.98
N HIS A 536 7.13 -26.10 9.57
CA HIS A 536 7.48 -27.24 10.39
C HIS A 536 8.95 -27.23 10.82
N LEU A 537 9.86 -26.91 9.88
CA LEU A 537 11.29 -26.75 10.18
C LEU A 537 11.57 -25.59 11.15
N ALA A 538 10.82 -24.50 11.04
CA ALA A 538 10.97 -23.32 11.91
C ALA A 538 10.45 -23.58 13.34
N GLU A 539 9.36 -24.31 13.49
CA GLU A 539 8.71 -24.59 14.78
C GLU A 539 9.39 -25.72 15.54
N ASP A 540 9.63 -26.86 14.89
CA ASP A 540 10.06 -28.10 15.54
C ASP A 540 11.49 -28.56 15.14
N GLY A 541 12.06 -27.98 14.09
CA GLY A 541 13.40 -28.34 13.61
C GLY A 541 13.42 -29.64 12.81
N ILE A 542 14.64 -30.17 12.59
CA ILE A 542 14.87 -31.38 11.81
C ILE A 542 15.77 -32.38 12.55
N MET A 543 15.48 -33.67 12.37
CA MET A 543 16.30 -34.78 12.78
C MET A 543 16.59 -35.67 11.58
N ILE A 544 17.87 -35.85 11.25
CA ILE A 544 18.33 -36.64 10.13
C ILE A 544 18.90 -37.93 10.71
N VAL A 545 18.43 -39.08 10.20
CA VAL A 545 18.92 -40.42 10.55
C VAL A 545 19.66 -41.01 9.37
N VAL A 546 20.93 -41.31 9.53
CA VAL A 546 21.78 -41.88 8.47
C VAL A 546 22.14 -43.33 8.82
N VAL A 547 21.83 -44.26 7.91
CA VAL A 547 22.09 -45.68 8.06
C VAL A 547 22.72 -46.22 6.78
N THR A 548 23.77 -47.06 6.91
CA THR A 548 24.38 -47.78 5.78
C THR A 548 23.97 -49.23 5.83
N LEU A 549 23.34 -49.72 4.77
CA LEU A 549 22.88 -51.10 4.65
C LEU A 549 23.64 -51.81 3.52
N GLU A 550 23.92 -53.13 3.71
CA GLU A 550 24.44 -53.97 2.65
C GLU A 550 23.39 -54.22 1.57
N ARG A 551 23.81 -54.16 0.32
CA ARG A 551 22.95 -54.16 -0.87
C ARG A 551 21.96 -55.33 -0.96
N HIS A 552 22.39 -56.52 -0.57
CA HIS A 552 21.61 -57.74 -0.78
C HIS A 552 20.98 -58.35 0.46
N SER A 553 21.53 -58.08 1.63
CA SER A 553 21.07 -58.62 2.90
C SER A 553 20.36 -57.59 3.79
N ASN A 554 20.47 -56.31 3.44
CA ASN A 554 20.06 -55.17 4.28
C ASN A 554 20.69 -55.17 5.70
N VAL A 555 21.81 -55.89 5.88
CA VAL A 555 22.55 -55.88 7.15
C VAL A 555 23.09 -54.46 7.40
N ILE A 556 22.96 -53.98 8.63
CA ILE A 556 23.47 -52.66 9.03
C ILE A 556 24.99 -52.72 9.06
N LEU A 557 25.66 -51.99 8.16
CA LEU A 557 27.11 -51.87 8.09
C LEU A 557 27.64 -50.69 8.92
N ALA A 558 26.90 -49.61 9.05
CA ALA A 558 27.24 -48.45 9.85
C ALA A 558 26.02 -47.62 10.23
N GLY A 559 26.07 -46.93 11.38
CA GLY A 559 24.99 -46.14 11.94
C GLY A 559 24.11 -46.92 12.92
N PRO A 560 22.95 -46.42 13.36
CA PRO A 560 22.35 -45.15 12.92
C PRO A 560 23.07 -43.92 13.48
N ASP A 561 23.49 -43.02 12.61
CA ASP A 561 23.95 -41.69 13.01
C ASP A 561 22.79 -40.72 12.98
N ILE A 562 22.61 -39.95 14.09
CA ILE A 562 21.50 -39.00 14.21
C ILE A 562 22.05 -37.58 14.34
N VAL A 563 21.63 -36.72 13.40
CA VAL A 563 21.96 -35.29 13.40
C VAL A 563 20.71 -34.49 13.65
N SER A 564 20.74 -33.59 14.65
CA SER A 564 19.64 -32.69 15.00
C SER A 564 20.01 -31.21 14.71
N ARG A 565 19.06 -30.46 14.14
CA ARG A 565 19.17 -29.02 13.96
C ARG A 565 17.82 -28.35 14.26
N GLY A 566 17.86 -27.26 15.06
CA GLY A 566 16.65 -26.50 15.41
C GLY A 566 15.68 -27.21 16.37
N PHE A 567 15.92 -28.47 16.74
CA PHE A 567 15.06 -29.24 17.62
C PHE A 567 15.49 -29.18 19.10
N VAL A 568 16.70 -29.73 19.41
CA VAL A 568 17.28 -29.73 20.75
C VAL A 568 18.75 -29.29 20.73
N TYR A 569 19.23 -28.77 21.88
CA TYR A 569 20.66 -28.54 22.06
C TYR A 569 21.33 -29.86 22.41
N VAL A 570 21.98 -30.48 21.42
CA VAL A 570 22.48 -31.84 21.50
C VAL A 570 23.40 -32.10 22.68
N ARG A 571 24.25 -31.14 23.06
CA ARG A 571 25.18 -31.25 24.21
C ARG A 571 24.50 -31.38 25.57
N GLU A 572 23.25 -30.96 25.70
CA GLU A 572 22.46 -31.03 26.94
C GLU A 572 21.33 -32.07 26.84
N SER A 573 21.31 -32.87 25.78
CA SER A 573 20.24 -33.81 25.46
C SER A 573 20.82 -35.20 25.08
N GLU A 574 21.93 -35.62 25.67
CA GLU A 574 22.60 -36.90 25.37
C GLU A 574 21.67 -38.08 25.56
N ASP A 575 20.94 -38.15 26.70
CA ASP A 575 19.98 -39.22 27.00
C ASP A 575 18.85 -39.33 25.94
N LEU A 576 18.41 -38.20 25.39
CA LEU A 576 17.41 -38.17 24.34
C LEU A 576 17.97 -38.68 23.01
N MET A 577 19.22 -38.31 22.70
CA MET A 577 19.89 -38.71 21.47
C MET A 577 20.27 -40.21 21.49
N ASP A 578 20.67 -40.72 22.65
CA ASP A 578 20.97 -42.15 22.83
C ASP A 578 19.70 -42.98 22.76
N GLY A 579 18.62 -42.57 23.43
CA GLY A 579 17.33 -43.21 23.31
C GLY A 579 16.76 -43.16 21.87
N ALA A 580 17.03 -42.09 21.13
CA ALA A 580 16.63 -41.97 19.72
C ALA A 580 17.39 -42.99 18.86
N ARG A 581 18.71 -43.21 19.10
CA ARG A 581 19.52 -44.24 18.41
C ARG A 581 18.97 -45.63 18.69
N GLU A 582 18.75 -45.98 19.97
CA GLU A 582 18.19 -47.26 20.37
C GLU A 582 16.82 -47.56 19.69
N VAL A 583 15.95 -46.56 19.63
CA VAL A 583 14.65 -46.71 18.95
C VAL A 583 14.80 -46.95 17.44
N VAL A 584 15.75 -46.29 16.79
CA VAL A 584 16.04 -46.50 15.37
C VAL A 584 16.65 -47.88 15.13
N GLU A 585 17.60 -48.32 15.97
CA GLU A 585 18.20 -49.67 15.90
C GLU A 585 17.12 -50.75 16.02
N ASN A 586 16.26 -50.67 17.05
CA ASN A 586 15.14 -51.60 17.25
C ASN A 586 14.17 -51.61 16.05
N ALA A 587 13.89 -50.45 15.45
CA ALA A 587 13.04 -50.34 14.27
C ALA A 587 13.65 -50.99 13.04
N LEU A 588 14.97 -50.84 12.84
CA LEU A 588 15.72 -51.50 11.77
C LEU A 588 15.79 -53.04 11.96
N ASP A 589 16.09 -53.51 13.17
CA ASP A 589 16.11 -54.95 13.50
C ASP A 589 14.74 -55.60 13.25
N SER A 590 13.66 -54.93 13.64
CA SER A 590 12.29 -55.38 13.32
C SER A 590 12.00 -55.45 11.82
N CYS A 591 12.61 -54.58 11.01
CA CYS A 591 12.51 -54.67 9.54
C CYS A 591 13.26 -55.87 8.99
N LEU A 592 14.46 -56.16 9.53
CA LEU A 592 15.28 -57.34 9.15
C LEU A 592 14.57 -58.65 9.50
N GLU A 593 14.06 -58.78 10.72
CA GLU A 593 13.29 -59.97 11.17
C GLU A 593 12.08 -60.26 10.30
N ARG A 594 11.43 -59.23 9.79
CA ARG A 594 10.25 -59.33 8.92
C ARG A 594 10.59 -59.41 7.43
N ASN A 595 11.90 -59.53 7.08
CA ASN A 595 12.39 -59.55 5.71
C ASN A 595 11.89 -58.37 4.86
N ILE A 596 11.78 -57.18 5.45
CA ILE A 596 11.40 -55.96 4.73
C ILE A 596 12.67 -55.43 4.01
N THR A 597 12.70 -55.55 2.70
CA THR A 597 13.83 -55.11 1.85
C THR A 597 13.53 -53.82 1.10
N ASP A 598 12.27 -53.35 1.14
CA ASP A 598 11.85 -52.10 0.51
C ASP A 598 12.26 -50.89 1.35
N TRP A 599 13.16 -50.07 0.81
CA TRP A 599 13.71 -48.90 1.51
C TRP A 599 12.68 -47.85 1.84
N GLY A 600 11.62 -47.70 1.04
CA GLY A 600 10.51 -46.81 1.35
C GLY A 600 9.80 -47.23 2.64
N LYS A 601 9.57 -48.53 2.80
CA LYS A 601 8.97 -49.09 4.02
C LYS A 601 9.90 -48.96 5.22
N ILE A 602 11.20 -49.25 5.05
CA ILE A 602 12.20 -49.12 6.14
C ILE A 602 12.24 -47.66 6.62
N LYS A 603 12.32 -46.68 5.69
CA LYS A 603 12.25 -45.24 6.03
C LYS A 603 11.00 -44.87 6.80
N THR A 604 9.85 -45.42 6.40
CA THR A 604 8.58 -45.16 7.08
C THR A 604 8.58 -45.73 8.51
N VAL A 605 9.00 -46.98 8.71
CA VAL A 605 9.08 -47.62 10.04
C VAL A 605 10.02 -46.87 10.97
N VAL A 606 11.22 -46.48 10.50
CA VAL A 606 12.17 -45.67 11.27
C VAL A 606 11.57 -44.31 11.63
N LYS A 607 10.97 -43.64 10.66
CA LYS A 607 10.32 -42.33 10.88
C LYS A 607 9.22 -42.43 11.93
N ASP A 608 8.31 -43.40 11.82
CA ASP A 608 7.16 -43.54 12.70
C ASP A 608 7.61 -43.90 14.14
N ALA A 609 8.55 -44.84 14.30
CA ALA A 609 9.10 -45.21 15.61
C ALA A 609 9.76 -44.01 16.31
N LEU A 610 10.59 -43.26 15.57
CA LEU A 610 11.28 -42.10 16.10
C LEU A 610 10.32 -40.94 16.41
N SER A 611 9.32 -40.72 15.57
CA SER A 611 8.28 -39.73 15.81
C SER A 611 7.51 -40.01 17.11
N GLU A 612 7.12 -41.28 17.32
CA GLU A 612 6.37 -41.67 18.52
C GLU A 612 7.23 -41.49 19.79
N PHE A 613 8.51 -41.91 19.73
CA PHE A 613 9.46 -41.74 20.83
C PHE A 613 9.65 -40.26 21.19
N LEU A 614 9.94 -39.41 20.21
CA LEU A 614 10.19 -37.97 20.42
C LEU A 614 8.95 -37.26 20.95
N TRP A 615 7.77 -37.56 20.40
CA TRP A 615 6.51 -37.02 20.91
C TRP A 615 6.23 -37.43 22.36
N LYS A 616 6.48 -38.68 22.73
CA LYS A 616 6.32 -39.14 24.12
C LYS A 616 7.25 -38.41 25.08
N ARG A 617 8.48 -38.17 24.68
CA ARG A 617 9.53 -37.54 25.51
C ARG A 617 9.45 -36.02 25.56
N THR A 618 9.11 -35.36 24.44
CA THR A 618 9.27 -33.91 24.30
C THR A 618 8.00 -33.16 23.98
N LYS A 619 6.92 -33.84 23.55
CA LYS A 619 5.70 -33.25 22.98
C LYS A 619 5.96 -32.36 21.76
N ARG A 620 7.05 -32.59 21.06
CA ARG A 620 7.48 -31.90 19.83
C ARG A 620 7.63 -32.92 18.71
N SER A 621 7.42 -32.49 17.47
CA SER A 621 7.41 -33.33 16.26
C SER A 621 8.38 -32.82 15.22
N PRO A 622 9.71 -32.94 15.40
CA PRO A 622 10.65 -32.45 14.39
C PRO A 622 10.46 -33.19 13.06
N MET A 623 10.84 -32.54 11.96
CA MET A 623 10.89 -33.20 10.66
C MET A 623 11.93 -34.31 10.68
N ILE A 624 11.51 -35.55 10.48
CA ILE A 624 12.44 -36.71 10.47
C ILE A 624 12.76 -37.11 9.03
N LEU A 625 14.06 -37.13 8.72
CA LEU A 625 14.57 -37.47 7.38
C LEU A 625 15.48 -38.70 7.46
N PRO A 626 14.96 -39.94 7.24
CA PRO A 626 15.80 -41.12 7.15
C PRO A 626 16.53 -41.20 5.81
N ILE A 627 17.87 -41.29 5.87
CA ILE A 627 18.78 -41.46 4.73
C ILE A 627 19.36 -42.88 4.81
N ILE A 628 19.06 -43.72 3.83
CA ILE A 628 19.63 -45.03 3.69
C ILE A 628 20.69 -44.96 2.59
N MET A 629 21.92 -45.36 2.93
CA MET A 629 23.02 -45.50 2.00
C MET A 629 23.28 -46.99 1.72
N GLU A 630 23.69 -47.32 0.52
CA GLU A 630 24.01 -48.66 0.07
C GLU A 630 25.53 -48.81 0.00
N ALA A 631 26.06 -49.92 0.55
CA ALA A 631 27.46 -50.26 0.48
C ALA A 631 27.67 -51.74 0.07
#